data_4080b6303123a406d442b3213e8eee59
#
_entry.id   4080b6303123a406d442b3213e8eee59
#
_cell.length_a   1.000
_cell.length_b   1.000
_cell.length_c   1.000
_cell.angle_alpha   90.00
_cell.angle_beta   90.00
_cell.angle_gamma   90.00
#
_symmetry.space_group_name_H-M   'P 1'
#
loop_
_entity.id
_entity.type
_entity.pdbx_description
1 polymer ?
#
loop_
_entity_poly.entity_id
_entity_poly.type
_entity_poly.pdbx_seq_one_letter_code
_entity_poly.pdbx_strand_id
1 'polypeptide(L)'
;MKNNKKGFTLVELIVVLVILAILAALLIPALTGYIDKAKNKAVVAETRQVVMASQTLVDEYYAKQAVGAEVTVGTETTSNVKIDDIKKLAEVKGTITSVEVGTTSTTGNTNAGIVTKVVYTNKGKTCTYTYEKTDGTDGAYDVK
;
A
#
# COMPACT_ATOMS: atom_id res chain seq x y z
N MET A 1 -38.53 50.84 -18.90
CA MET A 1 -38.64 49.61 -18.03
C MET A 1 -37.65 49.71 -16.89
N LYS A 2 -38.10 49.87 -15.62
CA LYS A 2 -37.21 49.88 -14.44
C LYS A 2 -36.93 48.46 -14.02
N ASN A 3 -35.68 47.96 -14.25
CA ASN A 3 -35.21 46.69 -13.72
C ASN A 3 -35.01 46.84 -12.19
N ASN A 4 -35.95 46.34 -11.42
CA ASN A 4 -35.81 46.20 -9.95
C ASN A 4 -34.84 45.00 -9.68
N LYS A 5 -33.55 45.27 -9.62
CA LYS A 5 -32.56 44.34 -9.12
C LYS A 5 -32.71 44.26 -7.60
N LYS A 6 -33.38 43.22 -7.11
CA LYS A 6 -33.42 42.92 -5.67
C LYS A 6 -32.05 42.36 -5.29
N GLY A 7 -31.29 43.04 -4.45
CA GLY A 7 -30.03 42.56 -3.88
C GLY A 7 -30.30 41.74 -2.63
N PHE A 8 -29.36 40.84 -2.28
CA PHE A 8 -29.39 40.11 -1.01
C PHE A 8 -29.19 41.06 0.17
N THR A 9 -29.87 40.77 1.26
CA THR A 9 -29.68 41.50 2.52
C THR A 9 -28.44 40.93 3.25
N LEU A 10 -27.77 41.77 4.05
CA LEU A 10 -26.62 41.36 4.86
C LEU A 10 -26.98 40.24 5.83
N VAL A 11 -28.20 40.25 6.38
CA VAL A 11 -28.71 39.24 7.30
C VAL A 11 -28.87 37.88 6.61
N GLU A 12 -29.42 37.84 5.40
CA GLU A 12 -29.54 36.59 4.62
C GLU A 12 -28.16 35.95 4.36
N LEU A 13 -27.15 36.76 4.09
CA LEU A 13 -25.80 36.27 3.85
C LEU A 13 -25.17 35.72 5.11
N ILE A 14 -25.32 36.38 6.25
CA ILE A 14 -24.81 35.92 7.55
C ILE A 14 -25.46 34.58 7.95
N VAL A 15 -26.80 34.48 7.82
CA VAL A 15 -27.52 33.25 8.18
C VAL A 15 -27.02 32.05 7.35
N VAL A 16 -26.83 32.23 6.05
CA VAL A 16 -26.28 31.15 5.17
C VAL A 16 -24.89 30.74 5.59
N LEU A 17 -24.01 31.71 5.90
CA LEU A 17 -22.65 31.40 6.36
C LEU A 17 -22.65 30.64 7.69
N VAL A 18 -23.51 30.97 8.64
CA VAL A 18 -23.63 30.27 9.92
C VAL A 18 -24.10 28.82 9.71
N ILE A 19 -25.13 28.63 8.87
CA ILE A 19 -25.62 27.27 8.55
C ILE A 19 -24.52 26.45 7.90
N LEU A 20 -23.79 26.99 6.92
CA LEU A 20 -22.67 26.30 6.27
C LEU A 20 -21.55 25.96 7.25
N ALA A 21 -21.24 26.88 8.19
CA ALA A 21 -20.21 26.61 9.21
C ALA A 21 -20.59 25.45 10.13
N ILE A 22 -21.87 25.37 10.57
CA ILE A 22 -22.37 24.28 11.41
C ILE A 22 -22.31 22.95 10.64
N LEU A 23 -22.77 22.93 9.39
CA LEU A 23 -22.74 21.74 8.56
C LEU A 23 -21.29 21.26 8.31
N ALA A 24 -20.38 22.18 7.99
CA ALA A 24 -18.96 21.86 7.80
C ALA A 24 -18.32 21.28 9.08
N ALA A 25 -18.63 21.86 10.26
CA ALA A 25 -18.10 21.38 11.53
C ALA A 25 -18.49 19.91 11.85
N LEU A 26 -19.66 19.47 11.39
CA LEU A 26 -20.12 18.08 11.56
C LEU A 26 -19.57 17.13 10.50
N LEU A 27 -19.38 17.60 9.26
CA LEU A 27 -18.95 16.76 8.14
C LEU A 27 -17.44 16.50 8.11
N ILE A 28 -16.61 17.48 8.48
CA ILE A 28 -15.15 17.37 8.39
C ILE A 28 -14.60 16.19 9.21
N PRO A 29 -14.95 15.99 10.50
CA PRO A 29 -14.45 14.87 11.29
C PRO A 29 -14.83 13.49 10.70
N ALA A 30 -16.06 13.37 10.19
CA ALA A 30 -16.51 12.14 9.57
C ALA A 30 -15.74 11.82 8.29
N LEU A 31 -15.50 12.83 7.44
CA LEU A 31 -14.81 12.68 6.16
C LEU A 31 -13.34 12.27 6.32
N THR A 32 -12.64 12.84 7.31
CA THR A 32 -11.23 12.49 7.58
C THR A 32 -11.06 11.01 7.92
N GLY A 33 -11.97 10.45 8.73
CA GLY A 33 -11.95 9.02 9.07
C GLY A 33 -12.17 8.10 7.86
N TYR A 34 -13.04 8.49 6.92
CA TYR A 34 -13.24 7.74 5.67
C TYR A 34 -12.03 7.80 4.74
N ILE A 35 -11.41 8.97 4.63
CA ILE A 35 -10.19 9.16 3.81
C ILE A 35 -9.06 8.28 4.33
N ASP A 36 -8.86 8.22 5.65
CA ASP A 36 -7.82 7.40 6.24
C ASP A 36 -8.05 5.89 6.00
N LYS A 37 -9.29 5.42 6.18
CA LYS A 37 -9.67 4.04 5.84
C LYS A 37 -9.47 3.73 4.35
N ALA A 38 -9.78 4.67 3.46
CA ALA A 38 -9.57 4.51 2.03
C ALA A 38 -8.08 4.41 1.68
N LYS A 39 -7.23 5.23 2.30
CA LYS A 39 -5.76 5.15 2.15
C LYS A 39 -5.21 3.82 2.63
N ASN A 40 -5.67 3.32 3.79
CA ASN A 40 -5.25 2.03 4.31
C ASN A 40 -5.62 0.88 3.36
N LYS A 41 -6.83 0.87 2.81
CA LYS A 41 -7.24 -0.14 1.82
C LYS A 41 -6.43 -0.04 0.52
N ALA A 42 -6.13 1.18 0.07
CA ALA A 42 -5.35 1.40 -1.14
C ALA A 42 -3.91 0.88 -0.99
N VAL A 43 -3.23 1.20 0.12
CA VAL A 43 -1.87 0.72 0.36
C VAL A 43 -1.81 -0.81 0.51
N VAL A 44 -2.82 -1.45 1.11
CA VAL A 44 -2.92 -2.92 1.17
C VAL A 44 -3.07 -3.52 -0.24
N ALA A 45 -3.93 -2.94 -1.09
CA ALA A 45 -4.10 -3.41 -2.47
C ALA A 45 -2.81 -3.28 -3.28
N GLU A 46 -2.10 -2.15 -3.19
CA GLU A 46 -0.80 -1.95 -3.83
C GLU A 46 0.27 -2.91 -3.28
N THR A 47 0.29 -3.16 -1.97
CA THR A 47 1.21 -4.13 -1.37
C THR A 47 0.97 -5.54 -1.89
N ARG A 48 -0.29 -5.94 -2.12
CA ARG A 48 -0.61 -7.23 -2.76
C ARG A 48 -0.04 -7.32 -4.18
N GLN A 49 -0.12 -6.25 -4.95
CA GLN A 49 0.50 -6.21 -6.29
C GLN A 49 2.02 -6.38 -6.20
N VAL A 50 2.67 -5.73 -5.21
CA VAL A 50 4.11 -5.90 -4.97
C VAL A 50 4.46 -7.32 -4.58
N VAL A 51 3.68 -7.96 -3.69
CA VAL A 51 3.89 -9.37 -3.29
C VAL A 51 3.79 -10.29 -4.50
N MET A 52 2.74 -10.14 -5.32
CA MET A 52 2.54 -10.95 -6.53
C MET A 52 3.66 -10.74 -7.54
N ALA A 53 4.05 -9.50 -7.81
CA ALA A 53 5.15 -9.19 -8.72
C ALA A 53 6.49 -9.74 -8.22
N SER A 54 6.74 -9.62 -6.91
CA SER A 54 7.95 -10.17 -6.28
C SER A 54 8.00 -11.69 -6.43
N GLN A 55 6.89 -12.38 -6.13
CA GLN A 55 6.81 -13.83 -6.26
C GLN A 55 7.02 -14.28 -7.71
N THR A 56 6.39 -13.59 -8.68
CA THR A 56 6.55 -13.89 -10.10
C THR A 56 8.02 -13.81 -10.54
N LEU A 57 8.73 -12.74 -10.18
CA LEU A 57 10.14 -12.59 -10.56
C LEU A 57 11.06 -13.56 -9.82
N VAL A 58 10.74 -13.91 -8.57
CA VAL A 58 11.43 -14.94 -7.81
C VAL A 58 11.24 -16.30 -8.47
N ASP A 59 10.04 -16.65 -8.87
CA ASP A 59 9.72 -17.91 -9.55
C ASP A 59 10.40 -18.00 -10.91
N GLU A 60 10.43 -16.92 -11.69
CA GLU A 60 11.15 -16.84 -12.95
C GLU A 60 12.66 -17.04 -12.79
N TYR A 61 13.22 -16.52 -11.72
CA TYR A 61 14.63 -16.73 -11.39
C TYR A 61 14.88 -18.19 -11.00
N TYR A 62 14.05 -18.75 -10.12
CA TYR A 62 14.15 -20.16 -9.70
C TYR A 62 14.05 -21.14 -10.87
N ALA A 63 13.18 -20.88 -11.83
CA ALA A 63 13.01 -21.74 -13.00
C ALA A 63 14.29 -21.87 -13.86
N LYS A 64 15.21 -20.92 -13.72
CA LYS A 64 16.49 -20.88 -14.47
C LYS A 64 17.68 -21.43 -13.68
N GLN A 65 17.49 -21.76 -12.41
CA GLN A 65 18.55 -22.16 -11.48
C GLN A 65 18.42 -23.64 -11.06
N ALA A 66 19.48 -24.15 -10.46
CA ALA A 66 19.43 -25.47 -9.82
C ALA A 66 18.53 -25.45 -8.57
N VAL A 67 17.93 -26.57 -8.24
CA VAL A 67 17.11 -26.75 -7.04
C VAL A 67 17.91 -26.35 -5.80
N GLY A 68 17.35 -25.44 -5.00
CA GLY A 68 17.99 -24.96 -3.77
C GLY A 68 18.87 -23.71 -3.94
N ALA A 69 18.87 -23.07 -5.12
CA ALA A 69 19.57 -21.81 -5.31
C ALA A 69 19.01 -20.71 -4.38
N GLU A 70 19.89 -19.90 -3.81
CA GLU A 70 19.50 -18.78 -2.97
C GLU A 70 19.06 -17.59 -3.83
N VAL A 71 17.91 -16.98 -3.49
CA VAL A 71 17.40 -15.79 -4.17
C VAL A 71 17.56 -14.58 -3.26
N THR A 72 18.27 -13.59 -3.78
CA THR A 72 18.44 -12.29 -3.10
C THR A 72 17.64 -11.22 -3.83
N VAL A 73 16.85 -10.44 -3.09
CA VAL A 73 16.09 -9.30 -3.62
C VAL A 73 16.66 -8.01 -3.06
N GLY A 74 16.92 -7.03 -3.93
CA GLY A 74 17.47 -5.76 -3.47
C GLY A 74 17.65 -4.73 -4.60
N THR A 75 18.26 -3.61 -4.23
CA THR A 75 18.65 -2.53 -5.15
C THR A 75 20.06 -2.72 -5.72
N GLU A 76 20.86 -3.59 -5.10
CA GLU A 76 22.25 -3.82 -5.44
C GLU A 76 22.38 -4.57 -6.78
N THR A 77 23.51 -4.34 -7.46
CA THR A 77 23.87 -5.06 -8.71
C THR A 77 24.09 -6.56 -8.49
N THR A 78 24.35 -6.96 -7.26
CA THR A 78 24.54 -8.35 -6.85
C THR A 78 23.22 -9.09 -6.56
N SER A 79 22.11 -8.37 -6.47
CA SER A 79 20.80 -8.97 -6.21
C SER A 79 20.28 -9.67 -7.47
N ASN A 80 19.76 -10.89 -7.28
CA ASN A 80 19.22 -11.73 -8.37
C ASN A 80 17.90 -11.15 -8.92
N VAL A 81 17.07 -10.58 -8.05
CA VAL A 81 15.84 -9.89 -8.38
C VAL A 81 15.95 -8.44 -7.93
N LYS A 82 15.69 -7.50 -8.83
CA LYS A 82 15.80 -6.08 -8.54
C LYS A 82 14.47 -5.49 -8.10
N ILE A 83 14.52 -4.64 -7.08
CA ILE A 83 13.34 -3.91 -6.58
C ILE A 83 12.72 -3.04 -7.68
N ASP A 84 13.52 -2.46 -8.57
CA ASP A 84 13.01 -1.65 -9.69
C ASP A 84 12.19 -2.47 -10.68
N ASP A 85 12.55 -3.71 -10.94
CA ASP A 85 11.80 -4.59 -11.83
C ASP A 85 10.50 -5.06 -11.17
N ILE A 86 10.53 -5.34 -9.85
CA ILE A 86 9.32 -5.59 -9.06
C ILE A 86 8.38 -4.39 -9.14
N LYS A 87 8.89 -3.17 -8.97
CA LYS A 87 8.09 -1.94 -9.01
C LYS A 87 7.46 -1.71 -10.38
N LYS A 88 8.18 -2.00 -11.46
CA LYS A 88 7.66 -1.91 -12.83
C LYS A 88 6.56 -2.93 -13.08
N LEU A 89 6.77 -4.19 -12.68
CA LEU A 89 5.79 -5.25 -12.87
C LEU A 89 4.54 -5.05 -12.02
N ALA A 90 4.70 -4.55 -10.79
CA ALA A 90 3.59 -4.23 -9.89
C ALA A 90 2.81 -2.96 -10.29
N GLU A 91 3.37 -2.12 -11.19
CA GLU A 91 2.80 -0.84 -11.61
C GLU A 91 2.45 0.11 -10.45
N VAL A 92 3.23 0.06 -9.37
CA VAL A 92 2.99 0.87 -8.16
C VAL A 92 3.85 2.13 -8.14
N LYS A 93 3.31 3.20 -7.54
CA LYS A 93 3.97 4.52 -7.46
C LYS A 93 4.72 4.76 -6.15
N GLY A 94 4.43 3.97 -5.11
CA GLY A 94 5.06 4.10 -3.80
C GLY A 94 6.49 3.58 -3.76
N THR A 95 7.01 3.43 -2.57
CA THR A 95 8.37 2.95 -2.30
C THR A 95 8.33 1.54 -1.71
N ILE A 96 9.02 0.60 -2.33
CA ILE A 96 9.28 -0.72 -1.79
C ILE A 96 10.54 -0.59 -0.93
N THR A 97 10.40 -0.77 0.38
CA THR A 97 11.51 -0.62 1.34
C THR A 97 12.30 -1.91 1.46
N SER A 98 11.62 -3.05 1.54
CA SER A 98 12.26 -4.37 1.58
C SER A 98 11.34 -5.45 1.02
N VAL A 99 11.96 -6.47 0.45
CA VAL A 99 11.34 -7.73 0.07
C VAL A 99 12.25 -8.84 0.59
N GLU A 100 11.71 -9.73 1.41
CA GLU A 100 12.42 -10.87 1.96
C GLU A 100 11.88 -12.16 1.33
N VAL A 101 12.79 -13.04 0.94
CA VAL A 101 12.47 -14.35 0.37
C VAL A 101 12.98 -15.42 1.33
N GLY A 102 12.19 -16.45 1.55
CA GLY A 102 12.57 -17.58 2.38
C GLY A 102 13.75 -18.33 1.76
N THR A 103 14.71 -18.68 2.60
CA THR A 103 15.87 -19.51 2.23
C THR A 103 15.69 -20.92 2.74
N THR A 104 16.35 -21.90 2.09
CA THR A 104 16.38 -23.28 2.57
C THR A 104 17.18 -23.33 3.87
N SER A 105 16.50 -23.48 5.01
CA SER A 105 17.19 -23.72 6.27
C SER A 105 17.53 -25.20 6.42
N THR A 106 18.69 -25.49 7.01
CA THR A 106 19.14 -26.85 7.38
C THR A 106 18.19 -27.56 8.35
N THR A 107 17.21 -26.85 8.92
CA THR A 107 16.19 -27.35 9.87
C THR A 107 14.83 -27.64 9.25
N GLY A 108 14.73 -27.77 7.90
CA GLY A 108 13.49 -28.23 7.25
C GLY A 108 12.44 -27.15 7.02
N ASN A 109 12.81 -25.89 7.01
CA ASN A 109 11.88 -24.80 6.64
C ASN A 109 11.60 -24.84 5.12
N THR A 110 10.34 -25.09 4.76
CA THR A 110 9.89 -25.32 3.37
C THR A 110 9.58 -24.02 2.60
N ASN A 111 9.94 -22.86 3.14
CA ASN A 111 9.59 -21.54 2.56
C ASN A 111 10.63 -21.03 1.54
N ALA A 112 11.55 -21.89 1.08
CA ALA A 112 12.53 -21.51 0.06
C ALA A 112 11.83 -21.06 -1.22
N GLY A 113 12.18 -19.85 -1.69
CA GLY A 113 11.59 -19.24 -2.88
C GLY A 113 10.22 -18.58 -2.66
N ILE A 114 9.69 -18.60 -1.45
CA ILE A 114 8.46 -17.88 -1.12
C ILE A 114 8.81 -16.49 -0.62
N VAL A 115 8.10 -15.47 -1.11
CA VAL A 115 8.20 -14.12 -0.58
C VAL A 115 7.59 -14.09 0.82
N THR A 116 8.41 -13.94 1.84
CA THR A 116 8.01 -14.04 3.25
C THR A 116 7.62 -12.71 3.85
N LYS A 117 8.19 -11.59 3.36
CA LYS A 117 7.87 -10.27 3.86
C LYS A 117 8.05 -9.21 2.79
N VAL A 118 7.13 -8.25 2.76
CA VAL A 118 7.21 -7.05 1.92
C VAL A 118 6.86 -5.84 2.77
N VAL A 119 7.68 -4.81 2.68
CA VAL A 119 7.41 -3.49 3.28
C VAL A 119 7.25 -2.47 2.16
N TYR A 120 6.06 -1.90 2.05
CA TYR A 120 5.69 -0.93 1.04
C TYR A 120 5.09 0.32 1.65
N THR A 121 5.49 1.49 1.15
CA THR A 121 5.02 2.79 1.63
C THR A 121 4.45 3.61 0.49
N ASN A 122 3.24 4.13 0.66
CA ASN A 122 2.63 5.10 -0.26
C ASN A 122 1.74 6.10 0.50
N LYS A 123 1.78 7.37 0.09
CA LYS A 123 0.95 8.47 0.63
C LYS A 123 0.98 8.58 2.16
N GLY A 124 2.15 8.33 2.76
CA GLY A 124 2.36 8.42 4.20
C GLY A 124 1.83 7.23 5.01
N LYS A 125 1.44 6.15 4.35
CA LYS A 125 1.05 4.89 4.99
C LYS A 125 2.04 3.79 4.62
N THR A 126 2.45 3.01 5.60
CA THR A 126 3.34 1.86 5.41
C THR A 126 2.54 0.59 5.65
N CYS A 127 2.59 -0.32 4.69
CA CYS A 127 1.99 -1.64 4.81
C CYS A 127 3.10 -2.69 4.84
N THR A 128 3.02 -3.58 5.82
CA THR A 128 3.90 -4.74 5.95
C THR A 128 3.10 -6.00 5.68
N TYR A 129 3.49 -6.76 4.67
CA TYR A 129 3.03 -8.11 4.42
C TYR A 129 3.95 -9.09 5.13
N THR A 130 3.39 -10.13 5.75
CA THR A 130 4.13 -11.26 6.33
C THR A 130 3.43 -12.55 5.94
N TYR A 131 4.17 -13.51 5.37
CA TYR A 131 3.64 -14.77 4.84
C TYR A 131 3.03 -15.66 5.94
N GLU A 132 3.79 -15.88 7.00
CA GLU A 132 3.31 -16.60 8.19
C GLU A 132 3.32 -15.64 9.37
N LYS A 133 2.17 -15.41 9.98
CA LYS A 133 2.09 -14.82 11.31
C LYS A 133 2.16 -15.91 12.36
N THR A 134 2.79 -15.60 13.49
CA THR A 134 2.86 -16.46 14.68
C THR A 134 1.49 -16.87 15.24
N ASP A 135 0.41 -16.26 14.76
CA ASP A 135 -0.99 -16.56 15.14
C ASP A 135 -1.68 -17.57 14.19
N GLY A 136 -0.95 -18.15 13.23
CA GLY A 136 -1.47 -19.14 12.29
C GLY A 136 -2.33 -18.57 11.16
N THR A 137 -2.35 -17.27 10.95
CA THR A 137 -3.03 -16.63 9.82
C THR A 137 -2.05 -16.35 8.69
N ASP A 138 -2.26 -16.99 7.52
CA ASP A 138 -1.45 -16.75 6.33
C ASP A 138 -1.70 -15.36 5.73
N GLY A 139 -0.64 -14.70 5.30
CA GLY A 139 -0.71 -13.52 4.46
C GLY A 139 -1.30 -12.28 5.14
N ALA A 140 -0.87 -11.96 6.35
CA ALA A 140 -1.32 -10.77 7.07
C ALA A 140 -0.73 -9.47 6.52
N TYR A 141 -1.58 -8.47 6.36
CA TYR A 141 -1.24 -7.10 5.99
C TYR A 141 -1.46 -6.17 7.18
N ASP A 142 -0.38 -5.58 7.70
CA ASP A 142 -0.42 -4.60 8.77
C ASP A 142 -0.12 -3.20 8.24
N VAL A 143 -0.98 -2.21 8.55
CA VAL A 143 -0.86 -0.83 8.07
C VAL A 143 -0.65 0.12 9.24
N LYS A 144 0.40 0.94 9.12
CA LYS A 144 0.75 2.02 10.06
C LYS A 144 0.78 3.37 9.38
#